data_4f75e001532b6765d3960835822a12b8
#
_entry.id   4f75e001532b6765d3960835822a12b8
#
_cell.length_a   1.000
_cell.length_b   1.000
_cell.length_c   1.000
_cell.angle_alpha   90.00
_cell.angle_beta   90.00
_cell.angle_gamma   90.00
#
_symmetry.space_group_name_H-M   'P 1'
#
loop_
_entity.id
_entity.type
_entity.pdbx_description
1 polymer ?
#
loop_
_entity_poly.entity_id
_entity_poly.type
_entity_poly.pdbx_seq_one_letter_code
_entity_poly.pdbx_strand_id
1 'polypeptide(L)'
;DTKFIEAYQKIFEITRENNVWYPAAMAVDFEEELRPFRNNQSLFADSSAHQITTIRDSEVDFGIIPYPKWDENQKNYCSRIEGCELFGIPLTSADTEMASVILEAMACESLKSVVPAYYDTALKVKYTRDNESADMLDLIFSNRIFDYGDTILCTELRDGIFWQAYFDNKNDVVSLLASKTGIIDSALKKYNAA
;
A
#
# COMPACT_ATOMS: atom_id res chain seq x y z
N ASP A 1 -4.01 19.29 -8.50
CA ASP A 1 -2.54 19.35 -8.49
C ASP A 1 -2.02 18.76 -9.80
N THR A 2 -1.21 19.54 -10.53
CA THR A 2 -0.63 19.15 -11.85
C THR A 2 0.22 17.89 -11.72
N LYS A 3 1.07 17.82 -10.69
CA LYS A 3 1.95 16.68 -10.45
C LYS A 3 1.18 15.36 -10.26
N PHE A 4 0.02 15.42 -9.61
CA PHE A 4 -0.85 14.26 -9.46
C PHE A 4 -1.40 13.77 -10.82
N ILE A 5 -1.82 14.71 -11.68
CA ILE A 5 -2.32 14.37 -13.03
C ILE A 5 -1.20 13.75 -13.87
N GLU A 6 -0.02 14.34 -13.84
CA GLU A 6 1.17 13.83 -14.55
C GLU A 6 1.55 12.41 -14.05
N ALA A 7 1.52 12.19 -12.73
CA ALA A 7 1.81 10.87 -12.16
C ALA A 7 0.78 9.82 -12.60
N TYR A 8 -0.51 10.16 -12.57
CA TYR A 8 -1.56 9.26 -13.04
C TYR A 8 -1.38 8.91 -14.52
N GLN A 9 -1.17 9.91 -15.36
CA GLN A 9 -0.98 9.72 -16.81
C GLN A 9 0.24 8.86 -17.10
N LYS A 10 1.34 9.09 -16.38
CA LYS A 10 2.56 8.29 -16.51
C LYS A 10 2.36 6.83 -16.14
N ILE A 11 1.67 6.56 -15.03
CA ILE A 11 1.34 5.19 -14.62
C ILE A 11 0.41 4.54 -15.64
N PHE A 12 -0.60 5.27 -16.11
CA PHE A 12 -1.54 4.78 -17.12
C PHE A 12 -0.82 4.38 -18.41
N GLU A 13 0.12 5.20 -18.89
CA GLU A 13 0.94 4.90 -20.08
C GLU A 13 1.80 3.65 -19.85
N ILE A 14 2.55 3.58 -18.75
CA ILE A 14 3.44 2.44 -18.43
C ILE A 14 2.64 1.14 -18.38
N THR A 15 1.49 1.13 -17.74
CA THR A 15 0.66 -0.07 -17.60
C THR A 15 -0.02 -0.53 -18.90
N ARG A 16 0.08 0.27 -19.97
CA ARG A 16 -0.41 -0.09 -21.33
C ARG A 16 0.70 -0.56 -22.28
N GLU A 17 1.93 -0.53 -21.83
CA GLU A 17 3.04 -1.06 -22.64
C GLU A 17 2.95 -2.58 -22.79
N ASN A 18 3.31 -3.09 -23.97
CA ASN A 18 3.17 -4.52 -24.30
C ASN A 18 4.01 -5.47 -23.41
N ASN A 19 5.04 -4.93 -22.76
CA ASN A 19 5.95 -5.67 -21.88
C ASN A 19 5.62 -5.47 -20.40
N VAL A 20 4.51 -4.82 -20.08
CA VAL A 20 4.01 -4.66 -18.72
C VAL A 20 2.75 -5.49 -18.55
N TRP A 21 2.81 -6.45 -17.64
CA TRP A 21 1.61 -7.18 -17.25
C TRP A 21 0.89 -6.42 -16.14
N TYR A 22 -0.40 -6.23 -16.31
CA TYR A 22 -1.29 -5.65 -15.32
C TYR A 22 -2.63 -6.37 -15.34
N PRO A 23 -3.29 -6.56 -14.17
CA PRO A 23 -4.60 -7.23 -14.12
C PRO A 23 -5.63 -6.57 -15.03
N ALA A 24 -6.40 -7.37 -15.72
CA ALA A 24 -7.49 -6.89 -16.58
C ALA A 24 -8.78 -6.52 -15.81
N ALA A 25 -8.86 -6.89 -14.53
CA ALA A 25 -10.02 -6.66 -13.68
C ALA A 25 -9.61 -6.46 -12.20
N MET A 26 -10.43 -5.76 -11.43
CA MET A 26 -10.21 -5.50 -10.00
C MET A 26 -10.15 -6.74 -9.11
N ALA A 27 -10.76 -7.82 -9.51
CA ALA A 27 -10.90 -9.05 -8.72
C ALA A 27 -9.85 -10.11 -9.11
N VAL A 28 -8.58 -9.73 -9.21
CA VAL A 28 -7.49 -10.68 -9.43
C VAL A 28 -6.95 -11.11 -8.07
N ASP A 29 -6.75 -12.41 -7.91
CA ASP A 29 -6.10 -12.98 -6.74
C ASP A 29 -4.65 -12.47 -6.64
N PHE A 30 -4.19 -12.18 -5.45
CA PHE A 30 -2.79 -11.75 -5.19
C PHE A 30 -1.76 -12.77 -5.70
N GLU A 31 -2.08 -14.05 -5.72
CA GLU A 31 -1.20 -15.06 -6.30
C GLU A 31 -1.07 -14.93 -7.82
N GLU A 32 -2.15 -14.55 -8.50
CA GLU A 32 -2.14 -14.30 -9.94
C GLU A 32 -1.33 -13.05 -10.30
N GLU A 33 -1.35 -12.02 -9.46
CA GLU A 33 -0.54 -10.81 -9.67
C GLU A 33 0.97 -11.13 -9.66
N LEU A 34 1.40 -12.02 -8.79
CA LEU A 34 2.79 -12.41 -8.66
C LEU A 34 3.21 -13.57 -9.59
N ARG A 35 2.27 -14.19 -10.29
CA ARG A 35 2.53 -15.35 -11.14
C ARG A 35 3.60 -15.10 -12.22
N PRO A 36 3.58 -14.00 -12.98
CA PRO A 36 4.63 -13.74 -13.98
C PRO A 36 6.02 -13.65 -13.35
N PHE A 37 6.12 -13.01 -12.18
CA PHE A 37 7.39 -12.91 -11.46
C PHE A 37 7.87 -14.26 -10.93
N ARG A 38 7.01 -15.04 -10.31
CA ARG A 38 7.31 -16.39 -9.81
C ARG A 38 7.72 -17.36 -10.93
N ASN A 39 7.30 -17.11 -12.15
CA ASN A 39 7.63 -17.90 -13.33
C ASN A 39 8.82 -17.34 -14.15
N ASN A 40 9.58 -16.40 -13.59
CA ASN A 40 10.72 -15.77 -14.30
C ASN A 40 10.32 -15.04 -15.61
N GLN A 41 9.10 -14.56 -15.68
CA GLN A 41 8.54 -13.87 -16.85
C GLN A 41 8.55 -12.34 -16.71
N SER A 42 8.86 -11.85 -15.52
CA SER A 42 8.91 -10.41 -15.20
C SER A 42 10.18 -10.10 -14.42
N LEU A 43 10.83 -8.99 -14.74
CA LEU A 43 12.01 -8.50 -14.02
C LEU A 43 11.63 -7.84 -12.69
N PHE A 44 10.47 -7.20 -12.62
CA PHE A 44 9.94 -6.55 -11.43
C PHE A 44 8.50 -6.99 -11.18
N ALA A 45 8.11 -6.99 -9.92
CA ALA A 45 6.73 -7.12 -9.49
C ALA A 45 6.43 -6.10 -8.40
N ASP A 46 5.25 -5.49 -8.47
CA ASP A 46 4.69 -4.71 -7.38
C ASP A 46 4.15 -5.67 -6.31
N SER A 47 4.51 -5.42 -5.06
CA SER A 47 4.10 -6.29 -3.97
C SER A 47 4.05 -5.54 -2.64
N SER A 48 3.20 -5.98 -1.75
CA SER A 48 3.23 -5.55 -0.35
C SER A 48 4.19 -6.42 0.48
N ALA A 49 4.67 -5.88 1.61
CA ALA A 49 5.54 -6.62 2.53
C ALA A 49 4.90 -7.93 3.03
N HIS A 50 3.57 -7.98 3.10
CA HIS A 50 2.81 -9.17 3.45
C HIS A 50 2.99 -10.30 2.41
N GLN A 51 3.03 -9.97 1.13
CA GLN A 51 3.14 -10.93 0.04
C GLN A 51 4.54 -11.54 -0.13
N ILE A 52 5.56 -11.00 0.54
CA ILE A 52 6.92 -11.61 0.55
C ILE A 52 6.86 -13.06 1.00
N THR A 53 5.95 -13.39 1.92
CA THR A 53 5.76 -14.76 2.40
C THR A 53 5.30 -15.72 1.30
N THR A 54 4.56 -15.24 0.31
CA THR A 54 4.04 -16.08 -0.79
C THR A 54 5.07 -16.34 -1.89
N ILE A 55 6.04 -15.44 -2.05
CA ILE A 55 7.08 -15.58 -3.07
C ILE A 55 8.37 -16.21 -2.52
N ARG A 56 8.53 -16.31 -1.21
CA ARG A 56 9.74 -16.85 -0.60
C ARG A 56 10.02 -18.30 -1.00
N ASP A 57 8.97 -19.09 -1.20
CA ASP A 57 9.07 -20.52 -1.54
C ASP A 57 9.21 -20.73 -3.06
N SER A 58 9.26 -19.66 -3.86
CA SER A 58 9.54 -19.74 -5.29
C SER A 58 11.01 -20.05 -5.54
N GLU A 59 11.31 -20.67 -6.67
CA GLU A 59 12.69 -20.95 -7.11
C GLU A 59 13.41 -19.69 -7.64
N VAL A 60 12.69 -18.59 -7.79
CA VAL A 60 13.25 -17.32 -8.30
C VAL A 60 14.01 -16.61 -7.21
N ASP A 61 15.26 -16.27 -7.45
CA ASP A 61 16.00 -15.35 -6.61
C ASP A 61 15.51 -13.92 -6.85
N PHE A 62 15.20 -13.23 -5.77
CA PHE A 62 14.69 -11.86 -5.84
C PHE A 62 15.31 -10.97 -4.77
N GLY A 63 15.41 -9.69 -5.07
CA GLY A 63 15.72 -8.63 -4.13
C GLY A 63 14.50 -7.76 -3.87
N ILE A 64 14.58 -6.94 -2.84
CA ILE A 64 13.53 -5.99 -2.46
C ILE A 64 14.06 -4.57 -2.69
N ILE A 65 13.27 -3.73 -3.33
CA ILE A 65 13.57 -2.32 -3.54
C ILE A 65 12.35 -1.46 -3.20
N PRO A 66 12.54 -0.22 -2.71
CA PRO A 66 11.43 0.71 -2.51
C PRO A 66 10.87 1.18 -3.86
N TYR A 67 9.64 1.68 -3.86
CA TYR A 67 9.12 2.41 -5.01
C TYR A 67 10.06 3.55 -5.39
N PRO A 68 10.29 3.81 -6.69
CA PRO A 68 11.16 4.88 -7.14
C PRO A 68 10.61 6.24 -6.70
N LYS A 69 11.50 7.19 -6.51
CA LYS A 69 11.13 8.59 -6.37
C LYS A 69 10.62 9.14 -7.70
N TRP A 70 9.71 10.10 -7.64
CA TRP A 70 9.22 10.77 -8.84
C TRP A 70 10.34 11.50 -9.59
N ASP A 71 11.15 12.25 -8.85
CA ASP A 71 12.28 13.01 -9.35
C ASP A 71 13.34 13.21 -8.26
N GLU A 72 14.45 13.85 -8.60
CA GLU A 72 15.57 14.13 -7.68
C GLU A 72 15.20 15.12 -6.57
N ASN A 73 14.13 15.91 -6.73
CA ASN A 73 13.68 16.86 -5.72
C ASN A 73 12.89 16.18 -4.60
N GLN A 74 12.38 14.98 -4.83
CA GLN A 74 11.74 14.19 -3.80
C GLN A 74 12.76 13.72 -2.78
N LYS A 75 12.73 14.28 -1.56
CA LYS A 75 13.74 14.02 -0.52
C LYS A 75 13.72 12.57 -0.05
N ASN A 76 12.54 12.05 0.28
CA ASN A 76 12.37 10.73 0.89
C ASN A 76 11.67 9.77 -0.06
N TYR A 77 11.95 8.49 0.07
CA TYR A 77 11.07 7.47 -0.45
C TYR A 77 9.71 7.54 0.26
N CYS A 78 8.68 6.98 -0.36
CA CYS A 78 7.35 6.92 0.24
C CYS A 78 6.79 5.52 0.07
N SER A 79 6.33 4.92 1.16
CA SER A 79 5.68 3.62 1.16
C SER A 79 4.30 3.75 1.79
N ARG A 80 3.27 3.53 1.01
CA ARG A 80 1.89 3.63 1.46
C ARG A 80 1.55 2.48 2.40
N ILE A 81 0.89 2.77 3.50
CA ILE A 81 0.21 1.77 4.31
C ILE A 81 -1.16 1.53 3.68
N GLU A 82 -1.38 0.33 3.16
CA GLU A 82 -2.62 -0.03 2.46
C GLU A 82 -3.78 -0.23 3.43
N GLY A 83 -3.51 -0.73 4.61
CA GLY A 83 -4.50 -0.93 5.66
C GLY A 83 -3.85 -1.07 7.02
N CYS A 84 -4.60 -0.78 8.05
CA CYS A 84 -4.23 -1.04 9.44
C CYS A 84 -5.45 -1.49 10.22
N GLU A 85 -5.23 -2.40 11.14
CA GLU A 85 -6.24 -2.78 12.10
C GLU A 85 -6.25 -1.78 13.25
N LEU A 86 -7.44 -1.42 13.71
CA LEU A 86 -7.65 -0.51 14.82
C LEU A 86 -8.30 -1.26 15.99
N PHE A 87 -7.83 -0.99 17.19
CA PHE A 87 -8.45 -1.45 18.42
C PHE A 87 -9.32 -0.34 18.98
N GLY A 88 -10.55 -0.68 19.34
CA GLY A 88 -11.47 0.23 20.00
C GLY A 88 -11.98 -0.35 21.31
N ILE A 89 -12.20 0.49 22.31
CA ILE A 89 -12.86 0.12 23.56
C ILE A 89 -14.34 0.47 23.43
N PRO A 90 -15.26 -0.51 23.52
CA PRO A 90 -16.70 -0.23 23.49
C PRO A 90 -17.10 0.70 24.62
N LEU A 91 -18.00 1.66 24.36
CA LEU A 91 -18.55 2.53 25.39
C LEU A 91 -19.32 1.78 26.47
N THR A 92 -19.74 0.56 26.21
CA THR A 92 -20.42 -0.34 27.14
C THR A 92 -19.44 -1.14 28.02
N SER A 93 -18.11 -0.95 27.88
CA SER A 93 -17.13 -1.58 28.75
C SER A 93 -17.37 -1.14 30.20
N ALA A 94 -17.35 -2.10 31.12
CA ALA A 94 -17.54 -1.86 32.54
C ALA A 94 -16.40 -1.04 33.17
N ASP A 95 -15.19 -1.15 32.59
CA ASP A 95 -13.99 -0.44 33.04
C ASP A 95 -13.14 -0.05 31.83
N THR A 96 -13.40 1.16 31.34
CA THR A 96 -12.68 1.71 30.18
C THR A 96 -11.24 2.12 30.53
N GLU A 97 -11.00 2.50 31.79
CA GLU A 97 -9.65 2.87 32.27
C GLU A 97 -8.74 1.64 32.32
N MET A 98 -9.18 0.56 32.92
CA MET A 98 -8.43 -0.70 32.92
C MET A 98 -8.19 -1.22 31.50
N ALA A 99 -9.20 -1.17 30.63
CA ALA A 99 -9.04 -1.59 29.23
C ALA A 99 -7.99 -0.75 28.50
N SER A 100 -7.96 0.56 28.73
CA SER A 100 -6.95 1.46 28.14
C SER A 100 -5.55 1.13 28.62
N VAL A 101 -5.37 0.90 29.92
CA VAL A 101 -4.07 0.51 30.49
C VAL A 101 -3.56 -0.82 29.93
N ILE A 102 -4.46 -1.79 29.75
CA ILE A 102 -4.11 -3.09 29.16
C ILE A 102 -3.68 -2.91 27.70
N LEU A 103 -4.43 -2.16 26.90
CA LEU A 103 -4.07 -1.92 25.50
C LEU A 103 -2.73 -1.20 25.37
N GLU A 104 -2.47 -0.19 26.21
CA GLU A 104 -1.18 0.50 26.24
C GLU A 104 -0.04 -0.47 26.64
N ALA A 105 -0.24 -1.29 27.65
CA ALA A 105 0.75 -2.30 28.06
C ALA A 105 1.03 -3.31 26.93
N MET A 106 -0.01 -3.76 26.23
CA MET A 106 0.13 -4.64 25.07
C MET A 106 0.90 -3.95 23.91
N ALA A 107 0.63 -2.68 23.64
CA ALA A 107 1.34 -1.92 22.62
C ALA A 107 2.83 -1.76 22.99
N CYS A 108 3.12 -1.40 24.22
CA CYS A 108 4.49 -1.29 24.74
C CYS A 108 5.25 -2.63 24.68
N GLU A 109 4.62 -3.72 25.04
CA GLU A 109 5.25 -5.05 24.99
C GLU A 109 5.43 -5.50 23.53
N SER A 110 4.44 -5.25 22.68
CA SER A 110 4.56 -5.54 21.25
C SER A 110 5.74 -4.82 20.60
N LEU A 111 5.97 -3.56 20.95
CA LEU A 111 7.11 -2.79 20.45
C LEU A 111 8.46 -3.38 20.89
N LYS A 112 8.52 -4.01 22.07
CA LYS A 112 9.76 -4.60 22.62
C LYS A 112 10.03 -6.02 22.15
N SER A 113 9.00 -6.80 21.93
CA SER A 113 9.14 -8.25 21.69
C SER A 113 8.57 -8.69 20.34
N VAL A 114 7.32 -8.35 20.02
CA VAL A 114 6.64 -8.85 18.82
C VAL A 114 7.18 -8.19 17.55
N VAL A 115 7.32 -6.86 17.57
CA VAL A 115 7.80 -6.12 16.39
C VAL A 115 9.23 -6.53 16.02
N PRO A 116 10.21 -6.60 16.93
CA PRO A 116 11.54 -7.09 16.60
C PRO A 116 11.54 -8.56 16.15
N ALA A 117 10.77 -9.42 16.80
CA ALA A 117 10.69 -10.83 16.41
C ALA A 117 10.13 -11.02 15.00
N TYR A 118 9.09 -10.28 14.65
CA TYR A 118 8.52 -10.33 13.30
C TYR A 118 9.41 -9.64 12.28
N TYR A 119 9.84 -8.43 12.57
CA TYR A 119 10.56 -7.59 11.62
C TYR A 119 12.01 -8.06 11.41
N ASP A 120 12.79 -8.13 12.49
CA ASP A 120 14.21 -8.45 12.39
C ASP A 120 14.46 -9.94 12.13
N THR A 121 13.64 -10.83 12.71
CA THR A 121 13.85 -12.26 12.57
C THR A 121 13.08 -12.87 11.41
N ALA A 122 11.80 -12.56 11.27
CA ALA A 122 10.99 -13.16 10.22
C ALA A 122 11.21 -12.47 8.87
N LEU A 123 10.95 -11.16 8.76
CA LEU A 123 11.08 -10.46 7.49
C LEU A 123 12.52 -10.42 6.99
N LYS A 124 13.45 -9.89 7.80
CA LYS A 124 14.82 -9.69 7.36
C LYS A 124 15.62 -10.99 7.22
N VAL A 125 15.50 -11.93 8.15
CA VAL A 125 16.35 -13.12 8.16
C VAL A 125 15.74 -14.29 7.41
N LYS A 126 14.44 -14.49 7.54
CA LYS A 126 13.79 -15.67 6.94
C LYS A 126 13.25 -15.44 5.55
N TYR A 127 12.87 -14.21 5.20
CA TYR A 127 12.18 -13.91 3.95
C TYR A 127 13.03 -13.14 2.95
N THR A 128 14.05 -12.40 3.37
CA THR A 128 15.03 -11.84 2.44
C THR A 128 16.10 -12.86 2.11
N ARG A 129 16.63 -12.80 0.89
CA ARG A 129 17.68 -13.71 0.42
C ARG A 129 19.06 -13.07 0.45
N ASP A 130 19.13 -11.77 0.74
CA ASP A 130 20.37 -10.98 0.78
C ASP A 130 20.27 -9.84 1.81
N ASN A 131 21.42 -9.31 2.19
CA ASN A 131 21.52 -8.22 3.17
C ASN A 131 21.04 -6.88 2.59
N GLU A 132 21.17 -6.66 1.30
CA GLU A 132 20.73 -5.41 0.64
C GLU A 132 19.22 -5.28 0.69
N SER A 133 18.50 -6.36 0.49
CA SER A 133 17.04 -6.41 0.66
C SER A 133 16.60 -6.11 2.09
N ALA A 134 17.40 -6.51 3.10
CA ALA A 134 17.12 -6.16 4.49
C ALA A 134 17.25 -4.65 4.73
N ASP A 135 18.29 -4.02 4.18
CA ASP A 135 18.49 -2.57 4.26
C ASP A 135 17.39 -1.80 3.52
N MET A 136 16.93 -2.34 2.38
CA MET A 136 15.81 -1.75 1.64
C MET A 136 14.49 -1.87 2.40
N LEU A 137 14.25 -2.94 3.12
CA LEU A 137 13.10 -3.05 4.03
C LEU A 137 13.16 -1.99 5.15
N ASP A 138 14.32 -1.72 5.76
CA ASP A 138 14.47 -0.64 6.73
C ASP A 138 14.11 0.72 6.12
N LEU A 139 14.56 0.97 4.90
CA LEU A 139 14.23 2.18 4.17
C LEU A 139 12.73 2.30 3.89
N ILE A 140 12.09 1.22 3.45
CA ILE A 140 10.66 1.14 3.18
C ILE A 140 9.86 1.42 4.47
N PHE A 141 10.18 0.72 5.54
CA PHE A 141 9.45 0.84 6.81
C PHE A 141 9.65 2.17 7.52
N SER A 142 10.82 2.80 7.39
CA SER A 142 11.07 4.14 7.96
C SER A 142 10.39 5.27 7.21
N ASN A 143 9.97 5.03 5.96
CA ASN A 143 9.31 6.00 5.10
C ASN A 143 7.82 5.66 4.85
N ARG A 144 7.19 4.96 5.78
CA ARG A 144 5.75 4.64 5.69
C ARG A 144 4.91 5.90 5.88
N ILE A 145 3.88 6.00 5.08
CA ILE A 145 2.91 7.09 5.14
C ILE A 145 1.49 6.53 5.20
N PHE A 146 0.66 7.21 5.99
CA PHE A 146 -0.79 7.06 5.93
C PHE A 146 -1.35 8.14 5.00
N ASP A 147 -1.98 7.71 3.93
CA ASP A 147 -2.71 8.62 3.05
C ASP A 147 -4.16 8.71 3.54
N TYR A 148 -4.52 9.86 4.08
CA TYR A 148 -5.87 10.12 4.58
C TYR A 148 -6.91 10.05 3.46
N GLY A 149 -6.56 10.53 2.26
CA GLY A 149 -7.44 10.48 1.10
C GLY A 149 -7.73 9.03 0.70
N ASP A 150 -6.70 8.20 0.62
CA ASP A 150 -6.85 6.78 0.28
C ASP A 150 -7.57 5.99 1.38
N THR A 151 -7.29 6.30 2.66
CA THR A 151 -7.90 5.56 3.78
C THR A 151 -9.38 5.90 3.97
N ILE A 152 -9.75 7.18 3.93
CA ILE A 152 -11.10 7.64 4.23
C ILE A 152 -12.00 7.67 3.00
N LEU A 153 -11.42 7.99 1.86
CA LEU A 153 -12.11 8.14 0.59
C LEU A 153 -11.74 7.04 -0.42
N CYS A 154 -11.31 5.88 0.07
CA CYS A 154 -10.87 4.79 -0.81
C CYS A 154 -11.92 4.42 -1.84
N THR A 155 -13.18 4.30 -1.44
CA THR A 155 -14.29 3.95 -2.34
C THR A 155 -14.57 5.06 -3.36
N GLU A 156 -14.56 6.33 -2.93
CA GLU A 156 -14.87 7.47 -3.79
C GLU A 156 -13.72 7.85 -4.71
N LEU A 157 -12.46 7.79 -4.24
CA LEU A 157 -11.28 8.20 -4.98
C LEU A 157 -10.60 7.03 -5.68
N ARG A 158 -10.02 6.12 -4.93
CA ARG A 158 -9.24 5.03 -5.50
C ARG A 158 -10.10 4.14 -6.38
N ASP A 159 -11.16 3.57 -5.83
CA ASP A 159 -11.96 2.59 -6.54
C ASP A 159 -12.90 3.25 -7.54
N GLY A 160 -13.58 4.31 -7.15
CA GLY A 160 -14.59 5.00 -7.96
C GLY A 160 -14.03 5.93 -9.03
N ILE A 161 -12.76 6.31 -8.97
CA ILE A 161 -12.12 7.19 -9.93
C ILE A 161 -10.94 6.49 -10.61
N PHE A 162 -9.88 6.13 -9.86
CA PHE A 162 -8.64 5.69 -10.48
C PHE A 162 -8.74 4.29 -11.04
N TRP A 163 -9.20 3.33 -10.28
CA TRP A 163 -9.41 1.98 -10.77
C TRP A 163 -10.43 1.92 -11.89
N GLN A 164 -11.55 2.62 -11.72
CA GLN A 164 -12.57 2.65 -12.75
C GLN A 164 -12.05 3.28 -14.05
N ALA A 165 -11.33 4.40 -13.98
CA ALA A 165 -10.73 5.02 -15.15
C ALA A 165 -9.71 4.10 -15.83
N TYR A 166 -8.91 3.40 -15.05
CA TYR A 166 -7.94 2.45 -15.56
C TYR A 166 -8.62 1.32 -16.33
N PHE A 167 -9.61 0.64 -15.72
CA PHE A 167 -10.31 -0.48 -16.36
C PHE A 167 -11.18 -0.05 -17.55
N ASP A 168 -11.75 1.14 -17.50
CA ASP A 168 -12.49 1.74 -18.62
C ASP A 168 -11.58 2.27 -19.74
N ASN A 169 -10.26 2.17 -19.59
CA ASN A 169 -9.27 2.70 -20.52
C ASN A 169 -9.41 4.21 -20.75
N LYS A 170 -9.67 4.96 -19.68
CA LYS A 170 -9.86 6.42 -19.72
C LYS A 170 -8.65 7.14 -19.14
N ASN A 171 -7.93 7.89 -19.95
CA ASN A 171 -6.78 8.69 -19.51
C ASN A 171 -7.15 10.15 -19.16
N ASP A 172 -8.41 10.55 -19.33
CA ASP A 172 -8.88 11.88 -18.96
C ASP A 172 -9.27 11.97 -17.49
N VAL A 173 -8.26 11.88 -16.60
CA VAL A 173 -8.44 11.96 -15.16
C VAL A 173 -8.97 13.33 -14.70
N VAL A 174 -8.69 14.39 -15.46
CA VAL A 174 -9.13 15.77 -15.13
C VAL A 174 -10.65 15.87 -15.18
N SER A 175 -11.25 15.46 -16.29
CA SER A 175 -12.70 15.46 -16.45
C SER A 175 -13.37 14.50 -15.48
N LEU A 176 -12.73 13.36 -15.20
CA LEU A 176 -13.26 12.40 -14.25
C LEU A 176 -13.28 12.95 -12.82
N LEU A 177 -12.19 13.57 -12.35
CA LEU A 177 -12.13 14.25 -11.05
C LEU A 177 -13.17 15.35 -10.96
N ALA A 178 -13.31 16.19 -11.99
CA ALA A 178 -14.33 17.24 -12.02
C ALA A 178 -15.74 16.67 -11.89
N SER A 179 -16.05 15.55 -12.55
CA SER A 179 -17.36 14.90 -12.46
C SER A 179 -17.68 14.32 -11.08
N LYS A 180 -16.66 14.04 -10.27
CA LYS A 180 -16.81 13.41 -8.94
C LYS A 180 -16.65 14.38 -7.77
N THR A 181 -16.37 15.67 -8.03
CA THR A 181 -16.15 16.67 -6.98
C THR A 181 -17.30 16.73 -5.97
N GLY A 182 -18.56 16.67 -6.41
CA GLY A 182 -19.72 16.70 -5.52
C GLY A 182 -19.81 15.48 -4.57
N ILE A 183 -19.38 14.31 -5.02
CA ILE A 183 -19.32 13.09 -4.19
C ILE A 183 -18.22 13.23 -3.15
N ILE A 184 -17.04 13.66 -3.56
CA ILE A 184 -15.89 13.89 -2.68
C ILE A 184 -16.22 14.93 -1.61
N ASP A 185 -16.79 16.07 -2.00
CA ASP A 185 -17.21 17.13 -1.06
C ASP A 185 -18.25 16.63 -0.06
N SER A 186 -19.17 15.78 -0.49
CA SER A 186 -20.19 15.19 0.37
C SER A 186 -19.58 14.21 1.37
N ALA A 187 -18.64 13.38 0.94
CA ALA A 187 -17.92 12.44 1.80
C ALA A 187 -17.07 13.19 2.84
N LEU A 188 -16.34 14.23 2.43
CA LEU A 188 -15.56 15.08 3.33
C LEU A 188 -16.43 15.81 4.36
N LYS A 189 -17.59 16.34 3.96
CA LYS A 189 -18.54 16.97 4.89
C LYS A 189 -19.07 15.98 5.92
N LYS A 190 -19.40 14.78 5.49
CA LYS A 190 -19.86 13.71 6.39
C LYS A 190 -18.77 13.31 7.38
N TYR A 191 -17.54 13.19 6.94
CA TYR A 191 -16.40 12.87 7.78
C TYR A 191 -16.13 13.97 8.82
N ASN A 192 -16.14 15.23 8.42
CA ASN A 192 -15.91 16.38 9.32
C ASN A 192 -17.06 16.64 10.30
N ALA A 193 -18.21 16.02 10.12
CA ALA A 193 -19.37 16.15 10.99
C ALA A 193 -19.50 15.02 12.03
N ALA A 194 -18.69 13.98 11.92
CA ALA A 194 -18.62 12.84 12.84
C ALA A 194 -17.64 13.10 13.98
#